data_a1a011228c0168c6579e651bf22f5687
#
_entry.id   a1a011228c0168c6579e651bf22f5687
#
_cell.length_a   1.000
_cell.length_b   1.000
_cell.length_c   1.000
_cell.angle_alpha   90.00
_cell.angle_beta   90.00
_cell.angle_gamma   90.00
#
_symmetry.space_group_name_H-M   'P 1'
#
loop_
_entity.id
_entity.type
_entity.pdbx_description
1 polymer ?
#
loop_
_entity_poly.entity_id
_entity_poly.type
_entity_poly.pdbx_seq_one_letter_code
_entity_poly.pdbx_strand_id
1 'polypeptide(L)'
;MRVQCVKNRGTLITSDSPGWDYNMYLIRGETHNFIIDTGLGAGSVASIRKQIEDDHKEIVVINTHHHWDHVWGNGAFAGCTIVAHQLCRGIIASEWAQMIRRHGQYAEGEVVMRLPNLVFQRELYFAEDGIRVFHTPGHTPDSISVLDEADGVLMLADNIGDSLDEIVPSIGCDVGIYLNTLKQYGEMCFDTCVSGHNRVLGKEVIQTILNTLQRSI
;
A
#
# COMPACT_ATOMS: atom_id res chain seq x y z
N MET A 1 9.19 -9.96 -12.57
CA MET A 1 7.95 -9.15 -12.36
C MET A 1 6.74 -9.91 -12.85
N ARG A 2 5.69 -10.03 -12.04
CA ARG A 2 4.43 -10.71 -12.35
C ARG A 2 3.30 -9.69 -12.37
N VAL A 3 2.31 -9.88 -13.25
CA VAL A 3 1.12 -9.01 -13.36
C VAL A 3 -0.11 -9.90 -13.22
N GLN A 4 -0.99 -9.57 -12.29
CA GLN A 4 -2.21 -10.32 -12.00
C GLN A 4 -3.41 -9.37 -11.98
N CYS A 5 -4.45 -9.68 -12.75
CA CYS A 5 -5.74 -9.01 -12.62
C CYS A 5 -6.41 -9.40 -11.31
N VAL A 6 -6.96 -8.42 -10.60
CA VAL A 6 -7.71 -8.59 -9.36
C VAL A 6 -9.10 -8.02 -9.58
N LYS A 7 -10.10 -8.88 -9.61
CA LYS A 7 -11.49 -8.53 -9.93
C LYS A 7 -11.59 -7.83 -11.31
N ASN A 8 -12.37 -6.74 -11.39
CA ASN A 8 -12.71 -6.10 -12.66
C ASN A 8 -11.72 -4.99 -13.04
N ARG A 9 -11.26 -4.21 -12.06
CA ARG A 9 -10.48 -2.99 -12.31
C ARG A 9 -9.13 -2.92 -11.59
N GLY A 10 -8.83 -3.91 -10.78
CA GLY A 10 -7.56 -4.01 -10.06
C GLY A 10 -6.48 -4.74 -10.87
N THR A 11 -5.23 -4.31 -10.73
CA THR A 11 -4.05 -5.00 -11.27
C THR A 11 -2.95 -4.99 -10.23
N LEU A 12 -2.56 -6.18 -9.77
CA LEU A 12 -1.41 -6.37 -8.89
C LEU A 12 -0.14 -6.55 -9.72
N ILE A 13 0.87 -5.76 -9.45
CA ILE A 13 2.20 -5.86 -10.05
C ILE A 13 3.16 -6.27 -8.94
N THR A 14 3.64 -7.52 -9.00
CA THR A 14 4.61 -8.05 -8.04
C THR A 14 6.00 -8.08 -8.66
N SER A 15 6.96 -7.50 -8.01
CA SER A 15 8.38 -7.64 -8.31
C SER A 15 9.04 -8.56 -7.29
N ASP A 16 10.02 -9.34 -7.75
CA ASP A 16 10.83 -10.28 -6.96
C ASP A 16 12.31 -9.84 -6.87
N SER A 17 12.61 -8.63 -7.28
CA SER A 17 13.89 -7.97 -7.09
C SER A 17 13.81 -7.16 -5.80
N PRO A 18 14.69 -7.34 -4.89
CA PRO A 18 16.03 -7.92 -4.79
C PRO A 18 16.08 -9.28 -4.06
N GLY A 19 15.10 -10.11 -4.20
CA GLY A 19 15.07 -11.46 -3.61
C GLY A 19 13.91 -11.74 -2.67
N TRP A 20 13.01 -10.76 -2.55
CA TRP A 20 11.68 -10.92 -1.95
C TRP A 20 10.61 -10.26 -2.82
N ASP A 21 9.37 -10.69 -2.68
CA ASP A 21 8.23 -10.10 -3.38
C ASP A 21 7.86 -8.75 -2.75
N TYR A 22 7.60 -7.74 -3.58
CA TYR A 22 6.90 -6.54 -3.19
C TYR A 22 5.85 -6.17 -4.24
N ASN A 23 4.77 -5.58 -3.78
CA ASN A 23 3.58 -5.35 -4.58
C ASN A 23 3.31 -3.86 -4.75
N MET A 24 2.98 -3.49 -5.99
CA MET A 24 2.30 -2.24 -6.30
C MET A 24 0.91 -2.59 -6.82
N TYR A 25 -0.10 -1.81 -6.48
CA TYR A 25 -1.45 -2.09 -6.89
C TYR A 25 -2.06 -0.94 -7.67
N LEU A 26 -2.56 -1.23 -8.89
CA LEU A 26 -3.25 -0.27 -9.74
C LEU A 26 -4.75 -0.54 -9.68
N ILE A 27 -5.55 0.51 -9.41
CA ILE A 27 -7.00 0.49 -9.56
C ILE A 27 -7.38 1.48 -10.67
N ARG A 28 -8.10 0.99 -11.69
CA ARG A 28 -8.65 1.83 -12.76
C ARG A 28 -10.04 2.31 -12.35
N GLY A 29 -10.11 3.48 -11.69
CA GLY A 29 -11.36 4.12 -11.31
C GLY A 29 -12.11 4.72 -12.50
N GLU A 30 -13.25 5.35 -12.26
CA GLU A 30 -14.04 6.02 -13.29
C GLU A 30 -13.35 7.31 -13.76
N THR A 31 -12.85 8.10 -12.82
CA THR A 31 -12.24 9.42 -13.07
C THR A 31 -10.73 9.43 -12.87
N HIS A 32 -10.19 8.56 -12.03
CA HIS A 32 -8.77 8.49 -11.71
C HIS A 32 -8.20 7.07 -11.90
N ASN A 33 -6.90 7.02 -12.13
CA ASN A 33 -6.08 5.83 -11.94
C ASN A 33 -5.36 5.94 -10.60
N PHE A 34 -5.62 5.00 -9.69
CA PHE A 34 -4.98 4.96 -8.37
C PHE A 34 -3.80 4.00 -8.41
N ILE A 35 -2.63 4.49 -8.05
CA ILE A 35 -1.41 3.69 -7.89
C ILE A 35 -1.11 3.61 -6.40
N ILE A 36 -1.28 2.43 -5.83
CA ILE A 36 -1.02 2.18 -4.41
C ILE A 36 0.40 1.63 -4.28
N ASP A 37 1.22 2.40 -3.59
CA ASP A 37 2.66 2.26 -3.42
C ASP A 37 3.46 2.34 -4.73
N THR A 38 4.75 2.66 -4.61
CA THR A 38 5.59 3.00 -5.75
C THR A 38 6.91 2.22 -5.79
N GLY A 39 7.09 1.25 -4.87
CA GLY A 39 8.23 0.35 -4.87
C GLY A 39 9.58 1.05 -4.62
N LEU A 40 10.62 0.50 -5.22
CA LEU A 40 12.02 0.75 -4.91
C LEU A 40 12.67 1.90 -5.71
N GLY A 41 11.90 2.60 -6.53
CA GLY A 41 12.41 3.70 -7.34
C GLY A 41 11.72 3.86 -8.70
N ALA A 42 12.24 4.72 -9.55
CA ALA A 42 11.65 5.00 -10.86
C ALA A 42 11.57 3.75 -11.77
N GLY A 43 12.48 2.80 -11.60
CA GLY A 43 12.48 1.53 -12.33
C GLY A 43 11.30 0.65 -11.97
N SER A 44 10.93 0.57 -10.69
CA SER A 44 9.79 -0.22 -10.21
C SER A 44 8.49 0.23 -10.86
N VAL A 45 8.25 1.53 -10.93
CA VAL A 45 6.98 2.09 -11.42
C VAL A 45 6.86 2.13 -12.95
N ALA A 46 7.93 1.87 -13.69
CA ALA A 46 7.90 1.90 -15.15
C ALA A 46 6.85 0.96 -15.75
N SER A 47 6.70 -0.23 -15.15
CA SER A 47 5.72 -1.23 -15.58
C SER A 47 4.28 -0.82 -15.30
N ILE A 48 4.03 -0.22 -14.14
CA ILE A 48 2.68 0.23 -13.78
C ILE A 48 2.27 1.43 -14.65
N ARG A 49 3.19 2.35 -14.92
CA ARG A 49 2.94 3.47 -15.84
C ARG A 49 2.59 3.00 -17.25
N LYS A 50 3.26 1.96 -17.74
CA LYS A 50 2.95 1.35 -19.04
C LYS A 50 1.53 0.78 -19.11
N GLN A 51 0.95 0.35 -17.99
CA GLN A 51 -0.41 -0.18 -17.94
C GLN A 51 -1.49 0.88 -18.17
N ILE A 52 -1.14 2.15 -18.01
CA ILE A 52 -2.05 3.30 -18.10
C ILE A 52 -1.54 4.37 -19.08
N GLU A 53 -0.59 4.02 -19.96
CA GLU A 53 0.07 4.94 -20.90
C GLU A 53 -0.94 5.63 -21.83
N ASP A 54 -1.95 4.88 -22.30
CA ASP A 54 -3.00 5.37 -23.20
C ASP A 54 -4.25 5.87 -22.44
N ASP A 55 -4.23 5.85 -21.11
CA ASP A 55 -5.35 6.30 -20.28
C ASP A 55 -5.18 7.79 -19.92
N HIS A 56 -6.13 8.61 -20.31
CA HIS A 56 -6.10 10.05 -20.09
C HIS A 56 -6.63 10.50 -18.72
N LYS A 57 -6.90 9.54 -17.80
CA LYS A 57 -7.35 9.83 -16.44
C LYS A 57 -6.23 10.41 -15.59
N GLU A 58 -6.58 11.24 -14.63
CA GLU A 58 -5.63 11.73 -13.64
C GLU A 58 -5.06 10.57 -12.80
N ILE A 59 -3.77 10.65 -12.50
CA ILE A 59 -3.10 9.68 -11.64
C ILE A 59 -3.09 10.19 -10.20
N VAL A 60 -3.59 9.37 -9.30
CA VAL A 60 -3.50 9.54 -7.86
C VAL A 60 -2.61 8.44 -7.29
N VAL A 61 -1.47 8.82 -6.72
CA VAL A 61 -0.61 7.90 -5.97
C VAL A 61 -1.08 7.86 -4.54
N ILE A 62 -1.12 6.68 -3.93
CA ILE A 62 -1.46 6.50 -2.50
C ILE A 62 -0.31 5.75 -1.85
N ASN A 63 0.41 6.38 -0.91
CA ASN A 63 1.41 5.69 -0.11
C ASN A 63 0.75 5.10 1.13
N THR A 64 0.85 3.79 1.28
CA THR A 64 0.23 3.07 2.40
C THR A 64 0.92 3.35 3.72
N HIS A 65 2.23 3.49 3.73
CA HIS A 65 3.04 3.89 4.88
C HIS A 65 4.42 4.37 4.43
N HIS A 66 5.29 4.76 5.38
CA HIS A 66 6.54 5.46 5.09
C HIS A 66 7.71 4.58 4.65
N HIS A 67 7.63 3.25 4.71
CA HIS A 67 8.77 2.41 4.40
C HIS A 67 9.28 2.61 2.97
N TRP A 68 10.59 2.47 2.83
CA TRP A 68 11.35 2.82 1.64
C TRP A 68 10.91 2.05 0.38
N ASP A 69 10.52 0.81 0.52
CA ASP A 69 10.02 -0.07 -0.53
C ASP A 69 8.57 0.22 -0.98
N HIS A 70 7.91 1.18 -0.33
CA HIS A 70 6.59 1.67 -0.70
C HIS A 70 6.61 3.07 -1.31
N VAL A 71 7.68 3.88 -1.07
CA VAL A 71 7.65 5.32 -1.39
C VAL A 71 8.76 5.81 -2.31
N TRP A 72 9.78 4.99 -2.60
CA TRP A 72 10.94 5.46 -3.36
C TRP A 72 10.66 5.78 -4.82
N GLY A 73 9.63 5.20 -5.42
CA GLY A 73 9.18 5.53 -6.76
C GLY A 73 8.36 6.82 -6.88
N ASN A 74 8.03 7.50 -5.76
CA ASN A 74 7.25 8.74 -5.76
C ASN A 74 7.83 9.82 -6.69
N GLY A 75 9.16 9.86 -6.85
CA GLY A 75 9.85 10.81 -7.72
C GLY A 75 9.40 10.74 -9.19
N ALA A 76 8.98 9.57 -9.66
CA ALA A 76 8.48 9.37 -11.02
C ALA A 76 7.09 9.98 -11.28
N PHE A 77 6.38 10.42 -10.23
CA PHE A 77 5.06 11.02 -10.30
C PHE A 77 5.07 12.53 -10.01
N ALA A 78 6.07 13.22 -10.55
CA ALA A 78 6.13 14.68 -10.47
C ALA A 78 4.89 15.29 -11.14
N GLY A 79 4.17 16.14 -10.42
CA GLY A 79 2.94 16.78 -10.91
C GLY A 79 1.65 16.00 -10.60
N CYS A 80 1.74 14.75 -10.14
CA CYS A 80 0.56 14.00 -9.68
C CYS A 80 0.21 14.32 -8.22
N THR A 81 -1.04 14.01 -7.86
CA THR A 81 -1.47 13.96 -6.46
C THR A 81 -0.88 12.73 -5.78
N ILE A 82 -0.17 12.93 -4.67
CA ILE A 82 0.34 11.84 -3.82
C ILE A 82 -0.34 11.96 -2.46
N VAL A 83 -1.14 10.96 -2.13
CA VAL A 83 -1.94 10.87 -0.91
C VAL A 83 -1.20 10.02 0.11
N ALA A 84 -1.23 10.42 1.38
CA ALA A 84 -0.79 9.60 2.50
C ALA A 84 -1.40 10.09 3.83
N HIS A 85 -1.23 9.30 4.89
CA HIS A 85 -1.47 9.80 6.24
C HIS A 85 -0.49 10.93 6.58
N GLN A 86 -0.92 11.92 7.38
CA GLN A 86 -0.05 13.06 7.74
C GLN A 86 1.26 12.65 8.41
N LEU A 87 1.25 11.57 9.23
CA LEU A 87 2.46 11.04 9.87
C LEU A 87 3.44 10.50 8.82
N CYS A 88 2.96 9.81 7.79
CA CYS A 88 3.77 9.26 6.71
C CYS A 88 4.64 10.36 6.06
N ARG A 89 4.03 11.47 5.67
CA ARG A 89 4.76 12.62 5.11
C ARG A 89 5.87 13.12 6.06
N GLY A 90 5.57 13.23 7.35
CA GLY A 90 6.52 13.69 8.36
C GLY A 90 7.70 12.74 8.52
N ILE A 91 7.43 11.43 8.60
CA ILE A 91 8.44 10.39 8.77
C ILE A 91 9.33 10.30 7.52
N ILE A 92 8.76 10.30 6.31
CA ILE A 92 9.55 10.32 5.07
C ILE A 92 10.51 11.51 5.08
N ALA A 93 10.03 12.71 5.43
CA ALA A 93 10.86 13.91 5.43
C ALA A 93 12.02 13.83 6.44
N SER A 94 11.79 13.26 7.62
CA SER A 94 12.80 13.17 8.68
C SER A 94 13.78 12.01 8.50
N GLU A 95 13.33 10.88 7.91
CA GLU A 95 14.10 9.64 7.86
C GLU A 95 14.71 9.34 6.48
N TRP A 96 14.42 10.14 5.45
CA TRP A 96 14.86 9.91 4.07
C TRP A 96 16.35 9.57 3.95
N ALA A 97 17.22 10.40 4.54
CA ALA A 97 18.65 10.19 4.46
C ALA A 97 19.09 8.87 5.15
N GLN A 98 18.38 8.45 6.19
CA GLN A 98 18.63 7.19 6.87
C GLN A 98 18.15 6.00 6.05
N MET A 99 16.98 6.08 5.42
CA MET A 99 16.47 5.08 4.49
C MET A 99 17.47 4.82 3.36
N ILE A 100 17.96 5.89 2.70
CA ILE A 100 18.97 5.78 1.63
C ILE A 100 20.27 5.16 2.15
N ARG A 101 20.77 5.54 3.32
CA ARG A 101 21.99 4.96 3.88
C ARG A 101 21.87 3.47 4.19
N ARG A 102 20.69 3.03 4.67
CA ARG A 102 20.48 1.63 5.09
C ARG A 102 20.12 0.73 3.92
N HIS A 103 19.34 1.22 2.98
CA HIS A 103 18.67 0.39 1.98
C HIS A 103 18.99 0.78 0.53
N GLY A 104 19.85 1.80 0.30
CA GLY A 104 20.14 2.33 -1.04
C GLY A 104 20.68 1.32 -2.05
N GLN A 105 21.25 0.19 -1.59
CA GLN A 105 21.66 -0.91 -2.47
C GLN A 105 20.48 -1.60 -3.18
N TYR A 106 19.26 -1.42 -2.71
CA TYR A 106 18.05 -2.00 -3.28
C TYR A 106 17.33 -1.04 -4.24
N ALA A 107 17.86 0.16 -4.46
CA ALA A 107 17.24 1.14 -5.33
C ALA A 107 17.10 0.61 -6.77
N GLU A 108 15.91 0.71 -7.32
CA GLU A 108 15.60 0.37 -8.71
C GLU A 108 15.48 1.63 -9.58
N GLY A 109 16.58 2.06 -10.16
CA GLY A 109 16.67 3.29 -10.93
C GLY A 109 16.80 4.52 -10.04
N GLU A 110 16.29 5.66 -10.51
CA GLU A 110 16.41 6.93 -9.80
C GLU A 110 15.49 6.96 -8.58
N VAL A 111 16.02 7.41 -7.44
CA VAL A 111 15.29 7.60 -6.19
C VAL A 111 15.38 9.07 -5.79
N VAL A 112 14.30 9.81 -6.02
CA VAL A 112 14.19 11.23 -5.69
C VAL A 112 13.14 11.43 -4.60
N MET A 113 13.52 12.12 -3.52
CA MET A 113 12.57 12.43 -2.46
C MET A 113 11.40 13.25 -3.00
N ARG A 114 10.22 12.66 -2.94
CA ARG A 114 8.96 13.31 -3.26
C ARG A 114 7.96 13.04 -2.15
N LEU A 115 7.64 14.07 -1.39
CA LEU A 115 6.71 13.95 -0.27
C LEU A 115 5.26 13.96 -0.75
N PRO A 116 4.36 13.21 -0.10
CA PRO A 116 2.92 13.33 -0.31
C PRO A 116 2.47 14.79 -0.24
N ASN A 117 1.63 15.21 -1.19
CA ASN A 117 1.14 16.59 -1.31
C ASN A 117 -0.34 16.74 -0.89
N LEU A 118 -1.05 15.63 -0.70
CA LEU A 118 -2.38 15.57 -0.10
C LEU A 118 -2.32 14.66 1.12
N VAL A 119 -2.52 15.20 2.30
CA VAL A 119 -2.45 14.43 3.55
C VAL A 119 -3.77 14.50 4.31
N PHE A 120 -4.09 13.41 5.01
CA PHE A 120 -5.29 13.30 5.84
C PHE A 120 -4.96 12.67 7.20
N GLN A 121 -5.93 12.68 8.13
CA GLN A 121 -5.77 12.11 9.47
C GLN A 121 -6.60 10.87 9.71
N ARG A 122 -7.81 10.82 9.21
CA ARG A 122 -8.77 9.74 9.48
C ARG A 122 -9.18 9.00 8.23
N GLU A 123 -9.75 9.73 7.28
CA GLU A 123 -10.35 9.16 6.08
C GLU A 123 -10.36 10.19 4.94
N LEU A 124 -10.24 9.70 3.70
CA LEU A 124 -10.44 10.42 2.47
C LEU A 124 -11.28 9.54 1.55
N TYR A 125 -12.26 10.10 0.85
CA TYR A 125 -13.16 9.38 -0.03
C TYR A 125 -13.24 10.00 -1.42
N PHE A 126 -12.91 9.23 -2.43
CA PHE A 126 -13.07 9.57 -3.84
C PHE A 126 -14.41 9.00 -4.31
N ALA A 127 -15.47 9.79 -4.14
CA ALA A 127 -16.86 9.33 -4.28
C ALA A 127 -17.18 8.81 -5.68
N GLU A 128 -16.69 9.49 -6.73
CA GLU A 128 -16.96 9.12 -8.13
C GLU A 128 -16.29 7.79 -8.50
N ASP A 129 -15.18 7.45 -7.85
CA ASP A 129 -14.44 6.21 -8.07
C ASP A 129 -14.83 5.10 -7.09
N GLY A 130 -15.54 5.42 -6.00
CA GLY A 130 -15.85 4.49 -4.92
C GLY A 130 -14.59 4.00 -4.18
N ILE A 131 -13.59 4.88 -4.05
CA ILE A 131 -12.33 4.57 -3.36
C ILE A 131 -12.27 5.27 -2.01
N ARG A 132 -12.17 4.48 -0.95
CA ARG A 132 -12.03 4.95 0.42
C ARG A 132 -10.62 4.67 0.92
N VAL A 133 -9.96 5.71 1.44
CA VAL A 133 -8.61 5.66 2.01
C VAL A 133 -8.72 6.02 3.48
N PHE A 134 -8.24 5.17 4.39
CA PHE A 134 -8.47 5.38 5.83
C PHE A 134 -7.31 4.91 6.68
N HIS A 135 -7.14 5.53 7.86
CA HIS A 135 -6.06 5.26 8.80
C HIS A 135 -6.26 3.92 9.50
N THR A 136 -5.26 3.06 9.41
CA THR A 136 -5.27 1.69 9.93
C THR A 136 -3.92 1.34 10.56
N PRO A 137 -3.57 1.98 11.69
CA PRO A 137 -2.28 1.78 12.33
C PRO A 137 -2.13 0.33 12.80
N GLY A 138 -0.93 -0.22 12.66
CA GLY A 138 -0.61 -1.60 13.02
C GLY A 138 0.84 -1.90 12.73
N HIS A 139 1.17 -2.25 11.48
CA HIS A 139 2.54 -2.41 11.02
C HIS A 139 3.37 -1.15 11.29
N THR A 140 2.83 0.01 10.96
CA THR A 140 3.39 1.31 11.36
C THR A 140 2.30 2.26 11.90
N PRO A 141 2.66 3.33 12.65
CA PRO A 141 1.69 4.30 13.14
C PRO A 141 0.98 5.11 12.04
N ASP A 142 1.58 5.21 10.87
CA ASP A 142 1.09 5.94 9.71
C ASP A 142 0.40 5.05 8.67
N SER A 143 0.28 3.74 8.93
CA SER A 143 -0.35 2.79 8.00
C SER A 143 -1.78 3.19 7.66
N ILE A 144 -2.10 3.09 6.38
CA ILE A 144 -3.44 3.28 5.83
C ILE A 144 -3.85 2.10 4.97
N SER A 145 -5.15 1.94 4.78
CA SER A 145 -5.70 0.97 3.86
C SER A 145 -6.57 1.64 2.81
N VAL A 146 -6.71 0.99 1.66
CA VAL A 146 -7.51 1.46 0.53
C VAL A 146 -8.58 0.42 0.22
N LEU A 147 -9.86 0.81 0.36
CA LEU A 147 -11.00 0.00 -0.02
C LEU A 147 -11.52 0.44 -1.38
N ASP A 148 -11.51 -0.47 -2.32
CA ASP A 148 -12.27 -0.40 -3.55
C ASP A 148 -13.66 -0.97 -3.30
N GLU A 149 -14.64 -0.08 -3.11
CA GLU A 149 -16.02 -0.47 -2.79
C GLU A 149 -16.73 -1.14 -3.97
N ALA A 150 -16.35 -0.80 -5.21
CA ALA A 150 -16.97 -1.37 -6.40
C ALA A 150 -16.59 -2.84 -6.62
N ASP A 151 -15.34 -3.18 -6.39
CA ASP A 151 -14.83 -4.55 -6.55
C ASP A 151 -14.79 -5.35 -5.23
N GLY A 152 -15.03 -4.71 -4.08
CA GLY A 152 -14.93 -5.36 -2.77
C GLY A 152 -13.52 -5.81 -2.45
N VAL A 153 -12.50 -5.01 -2.83
CA VAL A 153 -11.08 -5.29 -2.60
C VAL A 153 -10.52 -4.34 -1.57
N LEU A 154 -9.89 -4.87 -0.54
CA LEU A 154 -9.17 -4.11 0.47
C LEU A 154 -7.66 -4.29 0.32
N MET A 155 -6.94 -3.22 -0.02
CA MET A 155 -5.49 -3.15 0.05
C MET A 155 -5.09 -2.78 1.48
N LEU A 156 -4.47 -3.74 2.18
CA LEU A 156 -4.07 -3.61 3.59
C LEU A 156 -2.58 -3.34 3.74
N ALA A 157 -1.82 -3.35 2.65
CA ALA A 157 -0.36 -3.26 2.64
C ALA A 157 0.26 -4.25 3.65
N ASP A 158 1.15 -3.76 4.50
CA ASP A 158 1.91 -4.58 5.45
C ASP A 158 1.18 -4.81 6.78
N ASN A 159 -0.11 -4.48 6.85
CA ASN A 159 -0.96 -4.97 7.93
C ASN A 159 -1.33 -6.47 7.77
N ILE A 160 -0.82 -7.13 6.72
CA ILE A 160 -0.73 -8.58 6.58
C ILE A 160 0.74 -8.92 6.41
N GLY A 161 1.21 -9.97 7.05
CA GLY A 161 2.59 -10.41 6.96
C GLY A 161 2.99 -10.90 5.55
N ASP A 162 4.29 -10.99 5.32
CA ASP A 162 4.90 -11.13 3.99
C ASP A 162 4.67 -12.50 3.36
N SER A 163 4.31 -13.49 4.14
CA SER A 163 4.03 -14.85 3.67
C SER A 163 2.88 -15.51 4.43
N LEU A 164 2.44 -16.68 3.96
CA LEU A 164 1.43 -17.45 4.69
C LEU A 164 1.96 -18.05 5.98
N ASP A 165 3.26 -18.32 6.06
CA ASP A 165 3.91 -18.87 7.25
C ASP A 165 4.16 -17.77 8.29
N GLU A 166 4.35 -16.53 7.82
CA GLU A 166 4.53 -15.32 8.62
C GLU A 166 3.36 -14.35 8.39
N ILE A 167 2.14 -14.83 8.62
CA ILE A 167 0.92 -14.05 8.28
C ILE A 167 0.67 -12.87 9.21
N VAL A 168 1.21 -12.90 10.42
CA VAL A 168 1.19 -11.78 11.36
C VAL A 168 2.37 -10.86 11.02
N PRO A 169 2.14 -9.59 10.70
CA PRO A 169 3.22 -8.68 10.34
C PRO A 169 4.08 -8.31 11.54
N SER A 170 5.22 -7.69 11.28
CA SER A 170 5.92 -6.90 12.30
C SER A 170 4.99 -5.77 12.77
N ILE A 171 4.73 -5.68 14.08
CA ILE A 171 3.81 -4.70 14.67
C ILE A 171 4.64 -3.57 15.26
N GLY A 172 4.61 -2.38 14.63
CA GLY A 172 5.30 -1.18 15.10
C GLY A 172 4.46 -0.28 16.00
N CYS A 173 3.20 -0.68 16.26
CA CYS A 173 2.29 -0.01 17.18
C CYS A 173 2.08 -0.83 18.45
N ASP A 174 1.30 -0.30 19.39
CA ASP A 174 0.72 -1.11 20.46
C ASP A 174 -0.17 -2.22 19.86
N VAL A 175 -0.05 -3.45 20.37
CA VAL A 175 -0.80 -4.61 19.88
C VAL A 175 -2.31 -4.39 19.96
N GLY A 176 -2.79 -3.68 20.99
CA GLY A 176 -4.22 -3.34 21.13
C GLY A 176 -4.71 -2.41 20.01
N ILE A 177 -3.86 -1.51 19.53
CA ILE A 177 -4.17 -0.66 18.37
C ILE A 177 -4.33 -1.53 17.12
N TYR A 178 -3.39 -2.44 16.87
CA TYR A 178 -3.47 -3.34 15.72
C TYR A 178 -4.69 -4.28 15.80
N LEU A 179 -5.01 -4.81 16.98
CA LEU A 179 -6.21 -5.61 17.19
C LEU A 179 -7.50 -4.82 16.87
N ASN A 180 -7.55 -3.52 17.18
CA ASN A 180 -8.68 -2.68 16.81
C ASN A 180 -8.77 -2.47 15.30
N THR A 181 -7.64 -2.28 14.61
CA THR A 181 -7.58 -2.24 13.14
C THR A 181 -8.11 -3.53 12.52
N LEU A 182 -7.69 -4.70 13.01
CA LEU A 182 -8.19 -5.99 12.52
C LEU A 182 -9.70 -6.17 12.74
N LYS A 183 -10.24 -5.73 13.89
CA LYS A 183 -11.69 -5.74 14.15
C LYS A 183 -12.43 -4.84 13.18
N GLN A 184 -11.91 -3.63 12.92
CA GLN A 184 -12.48 -2.72 11.93
C GLN A 184 -12.55 -3.37 10.54
N TYR A 185 -11.49 -4.05 10.09
CA TYR A 185 -11.52 -4.81 8.83
C TYR A 185 -12.60 -5.90 8.83
N GLY A 186 -12.78 -6.60 9.95
CA GLY A 186 -13.80 -7.62 10.09
C GLY A 186 -15.22 -7.12 9.83
N GLU A 187 -15.50 -5.87 10.22
CA GLU A 187 -16.81 -5.21 10.09
C GLU A 187 -17.07 -4.62 8.68
N MET A 188 -16.02 -4.47 7.86
CA MET A 188 -16.15 -3.87 6.52
C MET A 188 -16.65 -4.87 5.49
N CYS A 189 -17.28 -4.34 4.42
CA CYS A 189 -17.79 -5.12 3.30
C CYS A 189 -16.73 -5.24 2.20
N PHE A 190 -16.02 -6.36 2.15
CA PHE A 190 -15.09 -6.77 1.09
C PHE A 190 -14.90 -8.30 1.19
N ASP A 191 -14.35 -8.91 0.15
CA ASP A 191 -14.04 -10.35 0.12
C ASP A 191 -12.58 -10.67 -0.23
N THR A 192 -11.86 -9.70 -0.81
CA THR A 192 -10.51 -9.88 -1.34
C THR A 192 -9.53 -8.92 -0.65
N CYS A 193 -8.38 -9.44 -0.27
CA CYS A 193 -7.29 -8.71 0.36
C CYS A 193 -6.07 -8.64 -0.57
N VAL A 194 -5.46 -7.46 -0.66
CA VAL A 194 -4.17 -7.23 -1.32
C VAL A 194 -3.17 -6.74 -0.28
N SER A 195 -1.98 -7.32 -0.25
CA SER A 195 -0.89 -7.03 0.69
C SER A 195 0.29 -6.37 -0.02
N GLY A 196 1.19 -5.74 0.76
CA GLY A 196 2.44 -5.18 0.26
C GLY A 196 3.44 -6.23 -0.23
N HIS A 197 3.43 -7.44 0.32
CA HIS A 197 4.43 -8.48 0.02
C HIS A 197 3.85 -9.87 -0.26
N ASN A 198 2.61 -10.12 0.18
CA ASN A 198 1.98 -11.43 0.04
C ASN A 198 1.16 -11.53 -1.28
N ARG A 199 0.68 -12.71 -1.59
CA ARG A 199 -0.26 -12.95 -2.68
C ARG A 199 -1.65 -12.37 -2.36
N VAL A 200 -2.52 -12.31 -3.35
CA VAL A 200 -3.94 -11.99 -3.13
C VAL A 200 -4.57 -13.06 -2.23
N LEU A 201 -5.29 -12.63 -1.20
CA LEU A 201 -5.90 -13.46 -0.17
C LEU A 201 -7.40 -13.16 -0.07
N GLY A 202 -8.14 -14.06 0.55
CA GLY A 202 -9.52 -13.80 0.93
C GLY A 202 -9.64 -13.12 2.30
N LYS A 203 -10.81 -12.58 2.62
CA LYS A 203 -11.09 -11.89 3.89
C LYS A 203 -10.83 -12.74 5.13
N GLU A 204 -10.87 -14.08 5.01
CA GLU A 204 -10.59 -15.03 6.10
C GLU A 204 -9.19 -14.86 6.71
N VAL A 205 -8.25 -14.23 6.00
CA VAL A 205 -6.92 -13.92 6.53
C VAL A 205 -6.99 -13.07 7.79
N ILE A 206 -7.94 -12.15 7.89
CA ILE A 206 -8.13 -11.29 9.07
C ILE A 206 -8.40 -12.14 10.32
N GLN A 207 -9.29 -13.13 10.20
CA GLN A 207 -9.57 -14.02 11.32
C GLN A 207 -8.39 -14.94 11.65
N THR A 208 -7.61 -15.33 10.63
CA THR A 208 -6.39 -16.13 10.83
C THR A 208 -5.37 -15.35 11.65
N ILE A 209 -5.12 -14.07 11.32
CA ILE A 209 -4.23 -13.19 12.08
C ILE A 209 -4.73 -13.00 13.51
N LEU A 210 -6.02 -12.70 13.71
CA LEU A 210 -6.62 -12.55 15.03
C LEU A 210 -6.42 -13.81 15.90
N ASN A 211 -6.68 -14.99 15.35
CA ASN A 211 -6.51 -16.26 16.06
C ASN A 211 -5.04 -16.53 16.40
N THR A 212 -4.12 -16.18 15.54
CA THR A 212 -2.67 -16.37 15.76
C THR A 212 -2.18 -15.46 16.89
N LEU A 213 -2.58 -14.18 16.87
CA LEU A 213 -2.22 -13.22 17.94
C LEU A 213 -2.79 -13.64 19.30
N GLN A 214 -4.02 -14.13 19.35
CA GLN A 214 -4.64 -14.57 20.61
C GLN A 214 -3.96 -15.79 21.25
N ARG A 215 -3.26 -16.62 20.46
CA ARG A 215 -2.48 -17.76 20.95
C ARG A 215 -1.09 -17.37 21.45
N SER A 216 -0.63 -16.18 21.08
CA SER A 216 0.73 -15.68 21.38
C SER A 216 0.75 -14.73 22.58
N ILE A 217 -0.42 -14.33 23.09
CA ILE A 217 -0.63 -13.51 24.30
C ILE A 217 -1.06 -14.41 25.46
#